data_edcad81225bb543592f56931778f820f
#
_entry.id   edcad81225bb543592f56931778f820f
#
_cell.length_a   1.000
_cell.length_b   1.000
_cell.length_c   1.000
_cell.angle_alpha   90.00
_cell.angle_beta   90.00
_cell.angle_gamma   90.00
#
_symmetry.space_group_name_H-M   'P 1'
#
loop_
_entity.id
_entity.type
_entity.pdbx_description
1 polymer ?
#
loop_
_entity_poly.entity_id
_entity_poly.type
_entity_poly.pdbx_seq_one_letter_code
_entity_poly.pdbx_strand_id
1 'polypeptide(L)'
;AYFEAMGLPGLKMLEELLPDMPKDIPVILDAKRGDIGETQKYYAQAYFDRMDVDAVTLNPFMGYDILEPFLDRPGKAVYLLAVTTNPGSVDVEQQVLANGRKVYQLVGDMVTRSIAENSATEVGMVVGLTNANSQILTDLPDAPLLVPGLGAQGGDLSALTGGTRVAPPTINVSRGILYKDPELSFAEKAEKWAKLIREALAL
;
A
#
# COMPACT_ATOMS: atom_id res chain seq x y z
N ALA A 1 7.29 2.10 10.40
CA ALA A 1 7.47 3.26 11.28
C ALA A 1 7.40 2.90 12.79
N TYR A 2 6.45 2.10 13.23
CA TYR A 2 6.32 1.79 14.69
C TYR A 2 7.54 1.06 15.24
N PHE A 3 8.07 0.07 14.52
CA PHE A 3 9.29 -0.62 14.90
C PHE A 3 10.50 0.32 14.90
N GLU A 4 10.60 1.21 13.91
CA GLU A 4 11.68 2.21 13.84
C GLU A 4 11.62 3.22 14.99
N ALA A 5 10.41 3.62 15.42
CA ALA A 5 10.20 4.53 16.54
C ALA A 5 10.72 3.96 17.88
N MET A 6 10.82 2.64 18.00
CA MET A 6 11.39 1.95 19.14
C MET A 6 12.94 1.84 19.07
N GLY A 7 13.55 2.34 17.99
CA GLY A 7 14.98 2.23 17.76
C GLY A 7 15.46 0.81 17.50
N LEU A 8 16.70 0.52 17.88
CA LEU A 8 17.32 -0.80 17.66
C LEU A 8 16.51 -1.98 18.24
N PRO A 9 15.95 -1.91 19.45
CA PRO A 9 15.08 -2.98 19.96
C PRO A 9 13.88 -3.28 19.06
N GLY A 10 13.24 -2.27 18.49
CA GLY A 10 12.11 -2.45 17.58
C GLY A 10 12.53 -3.09 16.25
N LEU A 11 13.65 -2.68 15.68
CA LEU A 11 14.18 -3.30 14.46
C LEU A 11 14.54 -4.77 14.68
N LYS A 12 15.15 -5.09 15.81
CA LYS A 12 15.44 -6.47 16.19
C LYS A 12 14.17 -7.30 16.35
N MET A 13 13.15 -6.75 17.02
CA MET A 13 11.84 -7.40 17.17
C MET A 13 11.21 -7.69 15.78
N LEU A 14 11.31 -6.77 14.84
CA LEU A 14 10.81 -6.99 13.47
C LEU A 14 11.56 -8.12 12.77
N GLU A 15 12.90 -8.15 12.85
CA GLU A 15 13.72 -9.22 12.28
C GLU A 15 13.40 -10.60 12.91
N GLU A 16 13.10 -10.66 14.20
CA GLU A 16 12.73 -11.89 14.91
C GLU A 16 11.29 -12.34 14.58
N LEU A 17 10.37 -11.41 14.33
CA LEU A 17 8.97 -11.71 14.02
C LEU A 17 8.75 -12.26 12.61
N LEU A 18 9.46 -11.72 11.62
CA LEU A 18 9.23 -12.05 10.21
C LEU A 18 9.37 -13.55 9.86
N PRO A 19 10.37 -14.29 10.37
CA PRO A 19 10.49 -15.73 10.14
C PRO A 19 9.34 -16.57 10.70
N ASP A 20 8.69 -16.07 11.77
CA ASP A 20 7.59 -16.75 12.44
C ASP A 20 6.22 -16.51 11.78
N MET A 21 6.15 -15.61 10.78
CA MET A 21 4.91 -15.38 10.05
C MET A 21 4.52 -16.60 9.21
N PRO A 22 3.22 -16.98 9.16
CA PRO A 22 2.74 -18.03 8.28
C PRO A 22 3.13 -17.77 6.83
N LYS A 23 3.69 -18.77 6.15
CA LYS A 23 4.24 -18.62 4.79
C LYS A 23 3.18 -18.47 3.68
N ASP A 24 1.95 -18.79 4.00
CA ASP A 24 0.78 -18.64 3.13
C ASP A 24 0.08 -17.27 3.27
N ILE A 25 0.57 -16.41 4.17
CA ILE A 25 0.04 -15.07 4.39
C ILE A 25 1.09 -14.05 3.97
N PRO A 26 0.86 -13.26 2.91
CA PRO A 26 1.82 -12.25 2.45
C PRO A 26 2.07 -11.16 3.50
N VAL A 27 3.31 -10.77 3.67
CA VAL A 27 3.74 -9.69 4.57
C VAL A 27 4.01 -8.41 3.78
N ILE A 28 3.27 -7.36 4.07
CA ILE A 28 3.48 -6.02 3.50
C ILE A 28 4.21 -5.15 4.52
N LEU A 29 5.44 -4.76 4.22
CA LEU A 29 6.19 -3.81 5.03
C LEU A 29 5.83 -2.37 4.64
N ASP A 30 5.05 -1.71 5.49
CA ASP A 30 4.62 -0.32 5.27
C ASP A 30 5.75 0.68 5.63
N ALA A 31 6.80 0.70 4.82
CA ALA A 31 8.03 1.46 5.03
C ALA A 31 8.00 2.86 4.41
N LYS A 32 7.20 3.05 3.35
CA LYS A 32 7.07 4.31 2.59
C LYS A 32 8.42 4.89 2.16
N ARG A 33 9.32 4.02 1.68
CA ARG A 33 10.68 4.42 1.28
C ARG A 33 10.68 5.12 -0.08
N GLY A 34 11.62 6.06 -0.20
CA GLY A 34 11.96 6.73 -1.43
C GLY A 34 13.33 7.35 -1.25
N ASP A 35 14.29 6.97 -2.11
CA ASP A 35 15.63 7.50 -2.14
C ASP A 35 16.16 7.36 -3.57
N ILE A 36 17.32 7.91 -3.86
CA ILE A 36 17.91 7.93 -5.20
C ILE A 36 19.07 6.95 -5.34
N GLY A 37 19.27 6.48 -6.57
CA GLY A 37 20.47 5.76 -6.99
C GLY A 37 20.83 4.56 -6.11
N GLU A 38 22.05 4.58 -5.61
CA GLU A 38 22.64 3.48 -4.83
C GLU A 38 21.89 3.22 -3.51
N THR A 39 21.47 4.26 -2.80
CA THR A 39 20.74 4.13 -1.52
C THR A 39 19.46 3.36 -1.70
N GLN A 40 18.72 3.58 -2.78
CA GLN A 40 17.49 2.87 -3.07
C GLN A 40 17.72 1.37 -3.31
N LYS A 41 18.86 0.96 -3.90
CA LYS A 41 19.23 -0.45 -4.04
C LYS A 41 19.43 -1.13 -2.69
N TYR A 42 20.04 -0.44 -1.72
CA TYR A 42 20.21 -0.99 -0.36
C TYR A 42 18.86 -1.17 0.34
N TYR A 43 17.87 -0.31 0.11
CA TYR A 43 16.52 -0.54 0.63
C TYR A 43 15.87 -1.76 -0.02
N ALA A 44 15.99 -1.94 -1.33
CA ALA A 44 15.46 -3.13 -2.00
C ALA A 44 16.09 -4.43 -1.45
N GLN A 45 17.42 -4.45 -1.28
CA GLN A 45 18.15 -5.56 -0.67
C GLN A 45 17.71 -5.82 0.78
N ALA A 46 17.58 -4.76 1.60
CA ALA A 46 17.18 -4.91 2.99
C ALA A 46 15.81 -5.56 3.12
N TYR A 47 14.83 -5.13 2.31
CA TYR A 47 13.45 -5.59 2.46
C TYR A 47 13.20 -6.92 1.75
N PHE A 48 13.63 -7.08 0.51
CA PHE A 48 13.36 -8.29 -0.26
C PHE A 48 14.39 -9.39 -0.06
N ASP A 49 15.68 -9.04 -0.03
CA ASP A 49 16.72 -10.07 0.00
C ASP A 49 17.07 -10.49 1.46
N ARG A 50 17.00 -9.57 2.44
CA ARG A 50 17.35 -9.85 3.84
C ARG A 50 16.13 -10.15 4.73
N MET A 51 15.11 -9.27 4.70
CA MET A 51 13.90 -9.44 5.51
C MET A 51 12.90 -10.39 4.87
N ASP A 52 13.04 -10.68 3.59
CA ASP A 52 12.18 -11.57 2.79
C ASP A 52 10.69 -11.23 2.89
N VAL A 53 10.35 -9.93 2.96
CA VAL A 53 8.95 -9.51 2.91
C VAL A 53 8.39 -9.66 1.49
N ASP A 54 7.06 -9.85 1.37
CA ASP A 54 6.40 -10.06 0.08
C ASP A 54 6.11 -8.75 -0.65
N ALA A 55 5.87 -7.68 0.10
CA ALA A 55 5.62 -6.37 -0.47
C ALA A 55 6.14 -5.22 0.38
N VAL A 56 6.39 -4.07 -0.26
CA VAL A 56 6.82 -2.84 0.43
C VAL A 56 6.11 -1.61 -0.15
N THR A 57 5.82 -0.62 0.70
CA THR A 57 5.30 0.67 0.24
C THR A 57 6.43 1.63 -0.09
N LEU A 58 6.32 2.33 -1.23
CA LEU A 58 7.30 3.29 -1.73
C LEU A 58 6.68 4.68 -1.88
N ASN A 59 7.48 5.71 -1.63
CA ASN A 59 7.12 7.10 -1.92
C ASN A 59 7.70 7.49 -3.30
N PRO A 60 6.88 7.66 -4.34
CA PRO A 60 7.33 7.89 -5.71
C PRO A 60 7.71 9.36 -6.01
N PHE A 61 7.76 10.24 -5.01
CA PHE A 61 7.97 11.68 -5.20
C PHE A 61 9.24 12.04 -6.01
N MET A 62 10.29 11.20 -5.93
CA MET A 62 11.54 11.42 -6.66
C MET A 62 11.56 10.90 -8.10
N GLY A 63 10.47 10.29 -8.58
CA GLY A 63 10.36 9.86 -9.97
C GLY A 63 10.43 8.35 -10.15
N TYR A 64 10.41 7.89 -11.41
CA TYR A 64 10.29 6.48 -11.76
C TYR A 64 11.56 5.67 -11.46
N ASP A 65 12.72 6.27 -11.61
CA ASP A 65 14.02 5.62 -11.42
C ASP A 65 14.22 5.04 -10.01
N ILE A 66 13.50 5.57 -9.01
CA ILE A 66 13.54 5.00 -7.66
C ILE A 66 12.83 3.64 -7.55
N LEU A 67 11.99 3.30 -8.51
CA LEU A 67 11.32 2.00 -8.55
C LEU A 67 12.24 0.91 -9.10
N GLU A 68 13.11 1.23 -10.05
CA GLU A 68 13.93 0.28 -10.81
C GLU A 68 14.64 -0.77 -9.92
N PRO A 69 15.25 -0.42 -8.76
CA PRO A 69 15.89 -1.40 -7.89
C PRO A 69 14.93 -2.44 -7.29
N PHE A 70 13.63 -2.18 -7.31
CA PHE A 70 12.59 -3.06 -6.78
C PHE A 70 11.90 -3.89 -7.86
N LEU A 71 12.01 -3.54 -9.15
CA LEU A 71 11.19 -4.10 -10.22
C LEU A 71 11.64 -5.47 -10.73
N ASP A 72 12.82 -5.92 -10.39
CA ASP A 72 13.38 -7.22 -10.81
C ASP A 72 13.35 -8.25 -9.67
N ARG A 73 12.17 -8.49 -9.11
CA ARG A 73 11.96 -9.41 -7.97
C ARG A 73 10.69 -10.24 -8.19
N PRO A 74 10.78 -11.39 -8.88
CA PRO A 74 9.63 -12.27 -9.11
C PRO A 74 8.95 -12.70 -7.80
N GLY A 75 7.62 -12.66 -7.78
CA GLY A 75 6.83 -13.03 -6.60
C GLY A 75 6.78 -11.96 -5.50
N LYS A 76 7.41 -10.81 -5.72
CA LYS A 76 7.33 -9.65 -4.82
C LYS A 76 6.42 -8.56 -5.39
N ALA A 77 6.01 -7.62 -4.54
CA ALA A 77 5.18 -6.48 -4.93
C ALA A 77 5.67 -5.16 -4.31
N VAL A 78 5.36 -4.05 -4.97
CA VAL A 78 5.50 -2.71 -4.40
C VAL A 78 4.18 -1.95 -4.51
N TYR A 79 3.88 -1.11 -3.52
CA TYR A 79 2.72 -0.23 -3.53
C TYR A 79 3.18 1.23 -3.47
N LEU A 80 2.89 1.99 -4.50
CA LEU A 80 3.25 3.41 -4.61
C LEU A 80 2.21 4.29 -3.91
N LEU A 81 2.64 5.26 -3.11
CA LEU A 81 1.73 6.24 -2.52
C LEU A 81 1.12 7.10 -3.63
N ALA A 82 -0.18 6.95 -3.87
CA ALA A 82 -0.92 7.71 -4.88
C ALA A 82 -1.90 8.70 -4.25
N VAL A 83 -2.80 8.22 -3.37
CA VAL A 83 -3.77 9.06 -2.66
C VAL A 83 -3.77 8.65 -1.19
N THR A 84 -3.37 9.55 -0.32
CA THR A 84 -3.27 9.30 1.12
C THR A 84 -4.47 9.87 1.88
N THR A 85 -4.65 9.46 3.14
CA THR A 85 -5.85 9.77 3.94
C THR A 85 -5.74 11.07 4.75
N ASN A 86 -4.55 11.65 4.83
CA ASN A 86 -4.33 12.88 5.60
C ASN A 86 -4.88 14.12 4.90
N PRO A 87 -5.29 15.17 5.65
CA PRO A 87 -5.80 16.41 5.04
C PRO A 87 -4.81 17.08 4.09
N GLY A 88 -3.50 17.01 4.37
CA GLY A 88 -2.44 17.61 3.54
C GLY A 88 -2.23 16.94 2.18
N SER A 89 -2.97 15.88 1.84
CA SER A 89 -2.93 15.29 0.49
C SER A 89 -3.28 16.29 -0.60
N VAL A 90 -4.09 17.32 -0.29
CA VAL A 90 -4.45 18.39 -1.21
C VAL A 90 -3.26 19.30 -1.57
N ASP A 91 -2.22 19.36 -0.74
CA ASP A 91 -1.07 20.24 -0.96
C ASP A 91 -0.15 19.74 -2.10
N VAL A 92 -0.16 18.43 -2.37
CA VAL A 92 0.68 17.81 -3.40
C VAL A 92 -0.13 16.88 -4.30
N GLU A 93 -0.71 15.82 -3.76
CA GLU A 93 -1.29 14.72 -4.54
C GLU A 93 -2.44 15.17 -5.44
N GLN A 94 -3.26 16.11 -4.96
CA GLN A 94 -4.43 16.61 -5.66
C GLN A 94 -4.20 17.93 -6.42
N GLN A 95 -2.97 18.43 -6.46
CA GLN A 95 -2.65 19.63 -7.24
C GLN A 95 -2.87 19.37 -8.73
N VAL A 96 -3.38 20.39 -9.43
CA VAL A 96 -3.69 20.33 -10.86
C VAL A 96 -2.49 20.82 -11.66
N LEU A 97 -2.04 20.00 -12.58
CA LEU A 97 -0.95 20.30 -13.50
C LEU A 97 -1.44 21.18 -14.65
N ALA A 98 -0.52 21.78 -15.41
CA ALA A 98 -0.83 22.65 -16.53
C ALA A 98 -1.67 21.97 -17.65
N ASN A 99 -1.63 20.65 -17.75
CA ASN A 99 -2.43 19.84 -18.67
C ASN A 99 -3.81 19.42 -18.11
N GLY A 100 -4.20 19.93 -16.94
CA GLY A 100 -5.46 19.62 -16.26
C GLY A 100 -5.47 18.31 -15.46
N ARG A 101 -4.41 17.51 -15.53
CA ARG A 101 -4.27 16.28 -14.73
C ARG A 101 -3.83 16.60 -13.32
N LYS A 102 -4.08 15.69 -12.38
CA LYS A 102 -3.63 15.80 -10.98
C LYS A 102 -2.33 15.02 -10.76
N VAL A 103 -1.57 15.41 -9.72
CA VAL A 103 -0.27 14.79 -9.39
C VAL A 103 -0.41 13.27 -9.14
N TYR A 104 -1.46 12.80 -8.45
CA TYR A 104 -1.64 11.36 -8.22
C TYR A 104 -1.76 10.54 -9.52
N GLN A 105 -2.21 11.17 -10.62
CA GLN A 105 -2.29 10.49 -11.92
C GLN A 105 -0.91 10.22 -12.54
N LEU A 106 0.13 11.00 -12.15
CA LEU A 106 1.51 10.69 -12.52
C LEU A 106 2.00 9.40 -11.87
N VAL A 107 1.54 9.11 -10.64
CA VAL A 107 1.82 7.83 -9.97
C VAL A 107 1.14 6.68 -10.73
N GLY A 108 -0.09 6.88 -11.19
CA GLY A 108 -0.78 5.93 -12.08
C GLY A 108 -0.01 5.66 -13.38
N ASP A 109 0.61 6.69 -13.97
CA ASP A 109 1.47 6.54 -15.16
C ASP A 109 2.71 5.68 -14.86
N MET A 110 3.33 5.83 -13.67
CA MET A 110 4.47 4.99 -13.26
C MET A 110 4.07 3.52 -13.16
N VAL A 111 2.89 3.22 -12.61
CA VAL A 111 2.34 1.86 -12.56
C VAL A 111 2.09 1.32 -13.98
N THR A 112 1.45 2.10 -14.82
CA THR A 112 1.19 1.74 -16.23
C THR A 112 2.49 1.45 -16.98
N ARG A 113 3.53 2.26 -16.74
CA ARG A 113 4.85 2.06 -17.32
C ARG A 113 5.48 0.74 -16.87
N SER A 114 5.44 0.43 -15.57
CA SER A 114 5.97 -0.83 -15.02
C SER A 114 5.30 -2.06 -15.65
N ILE A 115 3.98 -2.00 -15.84
CA ILE A 115 3.21 -3.06 -16.51
C ILE A 115 3.65 -3.20 -17.97
N ALA A 116 3.78 -2.08 -18.69
CA ALA A 116 4.19 -2.08 -20.10
C ALA A 116 5.63 -2.58 -20.31
N GLU A 117 6.53 -2.35 -19.34
CA GLU A 117 7.90 -2.84 -19.33
C GLU A 117 8.02 -4.29 -18.83
N ASN A 118 6.90 -4.96 -18.52
CA ASN A 118 6.85 -6.35 -18.01
C ASN A 118 7.72 -6.52 -16.75
N SER A 119 7.59 -5.64 -15.79
CA SER A 119 8.23 -5.77 -14.47
C SER A 119 8.02 -7.15 -13.89
N ALA A 120 9.07 -7.78 -13.37
CA ALA A 120 8.97 -9.06 -12.66
C ALA A 120 8.30 -8.91 -11.27
N THR A 121 8.32 -7.70 -10.72
CA THR A 121 7.68 -7.33 -9.46
C THR A 121 6.31 -6.73 -9.77
N GLU A 122 5.29 -7.12 -9.02
CA GLU A 122 3.96 -6.53 -9.15
C GLU A 122 3.94 -5.10 -8.60
N VAL A 123 3.33 -4.17 -9.34
CA VAL A 123 3.28 -2.75 -8.95
C VAL A 123 1.84 -2.32 -8.74
N GLY A 124 1.51 -1.99 -7.51
CA GLY A 124 0.20 -1.47 -7.09
C GLY A 124 0.28 -0.05 -6.53
N MET A 125 -0.82 0.40 -5.96
CA MET A 125 -0.95 1.76 -5.42
C MET A 125 -1.56 1.76 -4.03
N VAL A 126 -1.12 2.68 -3.18
CA VAL A 126 -1.81 3.03 -1.93
C VAL A 126 -2.86 4.07 -2.24
N VAL A 127 -4.13 3.74 -1.97
CA VAL A 127 -5.27 4.65 -2.19
C VAL A 127 -6.16 4.67 -0.95
N GLY A 128 -6.13 5.78 -0.23
CA GLY A 128 -6.95 5.99 0.96
C GLY A 128 -8.36 6.47 0.62
N LEU A 129 -9.38 5.68 0.93
CA LEU A 129 -10.78 5.95 0.58
C LEU A 129 -11.39 7.18 1.28
N THR A 130 -10.77 7.71 2.32
CA THR A 130 -11.24 8.96 2.95
C THR A 130 -11.18 10.15 1.99
N ASN A 131 -10.16 10.19 1.14
CA ASN A 131 -9.92 11.24 0.15
C ASN A 131 -10.16 10.77 -1.29
N ALA A 132 -10.35 9.47 -1.51
CA ALA A 132 -10.68 8.90 -2.81
C ALA A 132 -12.20 8.77 -2.99
N ASN A 133 -12.66 9.12 -4.18
CA ASN A 133 -14.01 8.86 -4.65
C ASN A 133 -13.94 7.98 -5.92
N SER A 134 -15.07 7.61 -6.46
CA SER A 134 -15.16 6.79 -7.67
C SER A 134 -14.40 7.41 -8.86
N GLN A 135 -14.35 8.74 -8.97
CA GLN A 135 -13.60 9.41 -10.04
C GLN A 135 -12.10 9.17 -9.92
N ILE A 136 -11.53 9.29 -8.71
CA ILE A 136 -10.10 9.02 -8.47
C ILE A 136 -9.75 7.58 -8.85
N LEU A 137 -10.59 6.63 -8.50
CA LEU A 137 -10.37 5.22 -8.87
C LEU A 137 -10.46 4.98 -10.39
N THR A 138 -11.32 5.73 -11.08
CA THR A 138 -11.43 5.68 -12.55
C THR A 138 -10.21 6.31 -13.23
N ASP A 139 -9.62 7.33 -12.62
CA ASP A 139 -8.45 8.03 -13.13
C ASP A 139 -7.14 7.22 -13.00
N LEU A 140 -7.16 6.17 -12.19
CA LEU A 140 -6.00 5.31 -11.92
C LEU A 140 -6.06 3.99 -12.71
N PRO A 141 -4.93 3.41 -13.12
CA PRO A 141 -4.91 2.14 -13.84
C PRO A 141 -5.49 1.00 -12.99
N ASP A 142 -5.99 -0.04 -13.66
CA ASP A 142 -6.41 -1.26 -12.99
C ASP A 142 -5.19 -2.08 -12.55
N ALA A 143 -4.76 -1.87 -11.33
CA ALA A 143 -3.63 -2.52 -10.68
C ALA A 143 -3.99 -2.75 -9.19
N PRO A 144 -3.28 -3.62 -8.47
CA PRO A 144 -3.54 -3.89 -7.05
C PRO A 144 -3.57 -2.63 -6.21
N LEU A 145 -4.52 -2.55 -5.29
CA LEU A 145 -4.65 -1.45 -4.36
C LEU A 145 -4.34 -1.89 -2.93
N LEU A 146 -3.54 -1.12 -2.22
CA LEU A 146 -3.47 -1.15 -0.76
C LEU A 146 -4.31 0.00 -0.22
N VAL A 147 -5.39 -0.36 0.50
CA VAL A 147 -6.42 0.58 0.95
C VAL A 147 -6.34 0.74 2.47
N PRO A 148 -5.67 1.78 2.98
CA PRO A 148 -5.60 2.08 4.41
C PRO A 148 -6.85 2.82 4.90
N GLY A 149 -7.06 2.77 6.23
CA GLY A 149 -7.96 3.70 6.92
C GLY A 149 -9.41 3.26 7.11
N LEU A 150 -9.75 2.01 6.77
CA LEU A 150 -11.09 1.50 7.05
C LEU A 150 -11.40 1.50 8.56
N GLY A 151 -12.60 1.95 8.91
CA GLY A 151 -13.15 1.93 10.27
C GLY A 151 -12.69 3.05 11.19
N ALA A 152 -11.45 3.48 11.16
CA ALA A 152 -10.94 4.53 12.05
C ALA A 152 -10.95 5.93 11.39
N GLN A 153 -10.92 5.97 10.06
CA GLN A 153 -10.86 7.20 9.27
C GLN A 153 -12.10 7.41 8.39
N GLY A 154 -13.15 6.55 8.56
CA GLY A 154 -14.42 6.69 7.84
C GLY A 154 -14.35 6.32 6.35
N GLY A 155 -13.37 5.51 5.95
CA GLY A 155 -13.26 5.04 4.57
C GLY A 155 -14.51 4.27 4.15
N ASP A 156 -15.06 4.60 2.98
CA ASP A 156 -16.23 3.96 2.39
C ASP A 156 -15.80 2.99 1.29
N LEU A 157 -16.06 1.71 1.49
CA LEU A 157 -15.75 0.65 0.51
C LEU A 157 -16.65 0.71 -0.74
N SER A 158 -17.76 1.46 -0.71
CA SER A 158 -18.64 1.58 -1.87
C SER A 158 -17.94 2.15 -3.10
N ALA A 159 -16.88 2.95 -2.90
CA ALA A 159 -16.07 3.45 -4.00
C ALA A 159 -15.33 2.33 -4.78
N LEU A 160 -15.10 1.17 -4.16
CA LEU A 160 -14.46 0.00 -4.77
C LEU A 160 -15.46 -0.92 -5.48
N THR A 161 -16.77 -0.71 -5.26
CA THR A 161 -17.82 -1.56 -5.83
C THR A 161 -18.44 -0.93 -7.07
N GLY A 162 -18.97 -1.76 -7.97
CA GLY A 162 -19.67 -1.27 -9.16
C GLY A 162 -18.78 -0.69 -10.26
N GLY A 163 -17.47 -0.73 -10.09
CA GLY A 163 -16.49 -0.32 -11.10
C GLY A 163 -16.09 -1.46 -12.05
N THR A 164 -15.20 -1.14 -13.00
CA THR A 164 -14.63 -2.09 -13.97
C THR A 164 -13.30 -2.68 -13.51
N ARG A 165 -12.85 -2.39 -12.29
CA ARG A 165 -11.57 -2.89 -11.75
C ARG A 165 -11.65 -4.39 -11.49
N VAL A 166 -10.62 -5.09 -11.96
CA VAL A 166 -10.43 -6.54 -11.79
C VAL A 166 -9.34 -6.84 -10.76
N ALA A 167 -8.32 -5.97 -10.69
CA ALA A 167 -7.22 -6.12 -9.74
C ALA A 167 -7.72 -6.04 -8.30
N PRO A 168 -7.35 -7.00 -7.42
CA PRO A 168 -7.91 -7.11 -6.07
C PRO A 168 -7.42 -5.98 -5.16
N PRO A 169 -8.29 -5.43 -4.29
CA PRO A 169 -7.85 -4.54 -3.23
C PRO A 169 -7.39 -5.31 -1.99
N THR A 170 -6.29 -4.88 -1.39
CA THR A 170 -5.87 -5.28 -0.04
C THR A 170 -6.35 -4.23 0.95
N ILE A 171 -7.29 -4.58 1.82
CA ILE A 171 -7.90 -3.65 2.77
C ILE A 171 -7.21 -3.72 4.13
N ASN A 172 -6.64 -2.60 4.58
CA ASN A 172 -5.96 -2.53 5.87
C ASN A 172 -6.90 -2.05 6.98
N VAL A 173 -6.99 -2.85 8.05
CA VAL A 173 -7.67 -2.50 9.32
C VAL A 173 -6.71 -2.64 10.48
N SER A 174 -6.18 -1.54 11.01
CA SER A 174 -5.22 -1.55 12.12
C SER A 174 -5.91 -1.31 13.46
N ARG A 175 -6.30 -0.07 13.75
CA ARG A 175 -6.86 0.32 15.05
C ARG A 175 -8.15 -0.42 15.42
N GLY A 176 -8.94 -0.81 14.42
CA GLY A 176 -10.17 -1.60 14.62
C GLY A 176 -9.90 -2.98 15.20
N ILE A 177 -8.77 -3.61 14.84
CA ILE A 177 -8.37 -4.92 15.34
C ILE A 177 -7.56 -4.79 16.64
N LEU A 178 -6.61 -3.85 16.69
CA LEU A 178 -5.67 -3.75 17.82
C LEU A 178 -6.29 -3.16 19.08
N TYR A 179 -7.20 -2.18 18.97
CA TYR A 179 -7.59 -1.35 20.10
C TYR A 179 -9.08 -1.24 20.38
N LYS A 180 -9.96 -1.59 19.40
CA LYS A 180 -11.41 -1.58 19.64
C LYS A 180 -11.90 -2.90 20.20
N ASP A 181 -13.11 -2.89 20.78
CA ASP A 181 -13.84 -4.06 21.28
C ASP A 181 -12.92 -4.91 22.20
N PRO A 182 -12.51 -4.39 23.39
CA PRO A 182 -11.51 -5.03 24.26
C PRO A 182 -11.96 -6.40 24.79
N GLU A 183 -13.26 -6.69 24.74
CA GLU A 183 -13.87 -7.98 25.14
C GLU A 183 -13.64 -9.09 24.09
N LEU A 184 -13.26 -8.75 22.85
CA LEU A 184 -13.03 -9.71 21.77
C LEU A 184 -11.54 -10.01 21.61
N SER A 185 -11.20 -11.24 21.27
CA SER A 185 -9.86 -11.64 20.85
C SER A 185 -9.47 -11.00 19.51
N PHE A 186 -8.19 -10.97 19.19
CA PHE A 186 -7.71 -10.47 17.90
C PHE A 186 -8.30 -11.25 16.72
N ALA A 187 -8.46 -12.57 16.86
CA ALA A 187 -9.04 -13.45 15.86
C ALA A 187 -10.51 -13.08 15.57
N GLU A 188 -11.32 -12.92 16.64
CA GLU A 188 -12.74 -12.53 16.49
C GLU A 188 -12.89 -11.16 15.85
N LYS A 189 -12.03 -10.21 16.22
CA LYS A 189 -12.00 -8.87 15.57
C LYS A 189 -11.63 -8.96 14.10
N ALA A 190 -10.61 -9.75 13.76
CA ALA A 190 -10.18 -9.95 12.38
C ALA A 190 -11.29 -10.60 11.55
N GLU A 191 -11.97 -11.63 12.08
CA GLU A 191 -13.09 -12.29 11.40
C GLU A 191 -14.29 -11.33 11.19
N LYS A 192 -14.64 -10.55 12.21
CA LYS A 192 -15.66 -9.49 12.12
C LYS A 192 -15.37 -8.53 10.98
N TRP A 193 -14.14 -8.02 10.88
CA TRP A 193 -13.73 -7.11 9.82
C TRP A 193 -13.69 -7.79 8.45
N ALA A 194 -13.18 -9.01 8.37
CA ALA A 194 -13.15 -9.77 7.13
C ALA A 194 -14.56 -10.00 6.57
N LYS A 195 -15.53 -10.33 7.44
CA LYS A 195 -16.94 -10.48 7.06
C LYS A 195 -17.52 -9.16 6.52
N LEU A 196 -17.33 -8.05 7.24
CA LEU A 196 -17.80 -6.73 6.81
C LEU A 196 -17.23 -6.32 5.44
N ILE A 197 -15.94 -6.58 5.22
CA ILE A 197 -15.27 -6.26 3.95
C ILE A 197 -15.82 -7.12 2.83
N ARG A 198 -15.96 -8.44 3.01
CA ARG A 198 -16.54 -9.34 1.99
C ARG A 198 -17.96 -8.93 1.62
N GLU A 199 -18.81 -8.66 2.61
CA GLU A 199 -20.18 -8.20 2.38
C GLU A 199 -20.21 -6.88 1.59
N ALA A 200 -19.35 -5.93 1.95
CA ALA A 200 -19.27 -4.64 1.28
C ALA A 200 -18.76 -4.74 -0.17
N LEU A 201 -17.84 -5.68 -0.44
CA LEU A 201 -17.28 -5.89 -1.78
C LEU A 201 -18.03 -6.95 -2.60
N ALA A 202 -19.08 -7.56 -2.04
CA ALA A 202 -19.84 -8.66 -2.65
C ALA A 202 -18.97 -9.87 -3.08
N LEU A 203 -17.99 -10.21 -2.23
CA LEU A 203 -17.05 -11.34 -2.40
C LEU A 203 -17.53 -12.60 -1.66
#